data_9af820222089f49973a519e9858267cd
#
_entry.id   9af820222089f49973a519e9858267cd
#
_cell.length_a   1.000
_cell.length_b   1.000
_cell.length_c   1.000
_cell.angle_alpha   90.00
_cell.angle_beta   90.00
_cell.angle_gamma   90.00
#
_symmetry.space_group_name_H-M   'P 1'
#
loop_
_entity.id
_entity.type
_entity.pdbx_description
1 polymer ?
#
loop_
_entity_poly.entity_id
_entity_poly.type
_entity_poly.pdbx_seq_one_letter_code
_entity_poly.pdbx_strand_id
1 'polypeptide(L)'
;MELRLTSLCGRGRVVLLFVLLAAPVVALAQTDEIQVYDAEIADQGIFNVMLHTNFTPSGRKFADYPGGIIPNHSVNGTVEWAYGVKDWWEQGLYMPVWSPYSEQRGGSLNGFKIRELFVRPHAKDHTFFYGVNFEFSVNYKYWESRHITSEIRPIIGLHLKPWDIIVNPIVDTDYAGGPGNLEFVPATRVAYNLDDKWAVAAETYSDFGTLRHFNSAHNQFQEGWLTIDHKGKVINIETGVGVGYTAESDKLTFKLMVSRDINPKSKP
;
A
#
# COMPACT_ATOMS: atom_id res chain seq x y z
N MET A 1 -11.04 -28.88 73.52
CA MET A 1 -9.82 -28.27 73.01
C MET A 1 -9.97 -28.19 71.47
N GLU A 2 -10.57 -27.09 71.04
CA GLU A 2 -10.97 -26.87 69.64
C GLU A 2 -9.79 -26.25 68.84
N LEU A 3 -9.41 -26.86 67.72
CA LEU A 3 -8.47 -26.31 66.73
C LEU A 3 -9.26 -25.80 65.54
N ARG A 4 -9.32 -24.49 65.46
CA ARG A 4 -9.84 -23.80 64.24
C ARG A 4 -8.82 -23.88 63.11
N LEU A 5 -9.18 -24.49 62.02
CA LEU A 5 -8.52 -24.37 60.71
C LEU A 5 -9.12 -23.18 59.96
N THR A 6 -8.33 -22.11 59.84
CA THR A 6 -8.67 -20.97 58.98
C THR A 6 -8.27 -21.23 57.54
N SER A 7 -9.22 -21.08 56.65
CA SER A 7 -9.10 -21.22 55.22
C SER A 7 -8.21 -20.10 54.60
N LEU A 8 -7.18 -20.51 53.89
CA LEU A 8 -6.44 -19.68 52.92
C LEU A 8 -6.72 -20.24 51.52
N CYS A 9 -7.82 -19.81 50.94
CA CYS A 9 -8.09 -20.08 49.54
C CYS A 9 -8.81 -18.87 48.95
N GLY A 10 -8.15 -18.17 48.01
CA GLY A 10 -8.88 -17.23 47.19
C GLY A 10 -8.22 -15.89 46.87
N ARG A 11 -7.01 -15.86 46.31
CA ARG A 11 -6.50 -14.64 45.67
C ARG A 11 -5.56 -14.86 44.46
N GLY A 12 -5.41 -16.11 44.01
CA GLY A 12 -4.46 -16.43 42.91
C GLY A 12 -5.07 -16.70 41.52
N ARG A 13 -6.39 -16.56 41.33
CA ARG A 13 -7.02 -16.98 40.06
C ARG A 13 -7.59 -15.86 39.18
N VAL A 14 -7.52 -14.63 39.61
CA VAL A 14 -8.08 -13.48 38.84
C VAL A 14 -7.02 -12.78 37.97
N VAL A 15 -5.74 -13.00 38.19
CA VAL A 15 -4.65 -12.30 37.43
C VAL A 15 -4.29 -12.99 36.12
N LEU A 16 -4.71 -14.22 35.88
CA LEU A 16 -4.34 -14.98 34.67
C LEU A 16 -5.29 -14.80 33.49
N LEU A 17 -6.40 -14.07 33.65
CA LEU A 17 -7.41 -13.91 32.59
C LEU A 17 -7.30 -12.58 31.83
N PHE A 18 -6.41 -11.65 32.21
CA PHE A 18 -6.26 -10.34 31.58
C PHE A 18 -5.02 -10.20 30.68
N VAL A 19 -4.19 -11.23 30.57
CA VAL A 19 -2.97 -11.20 29.71
C VAL A 19 -3.22 -11.77 28.30
N LEU A 20 -4.39 -12.33 28.03
CA LEU A 20 -4.71 -12.98 26.75
C LEU A 20 -5.48 -12.09 25.76
N LEU A 21 -5.65 -10.79 26.02
CA LEU A 21 -6.44 -9.86 25.18
C LEU A 21 -5.65 -8.71 24.56
N ALA A 22 -4.33 -8.76 24.57
CA ALA A 22 -3.49 -7.79 23.89
C ALA A 22 -2.50 -8.51 22.94
N ALA A 23 -3.00 -9.40 22.08
CA ALA A 23 -2.30 -9.68 20.85
C ALA A 23 -2.50 -8.44 19.98
N PRO A 24 -1.44 -7.76 19.49
CA PRO A 24 -1.60 -6.74 18.46
C PRO A 24 -2.24 -7.45 17.27
N VAL A 25 -3.45 -7.06 16.90
CA VAL A 25 -4.05 -7.44 15.62
C VAL A 25 -3.25 -6.64 14.60
N VAL A 26 -2.29 -7.25 13.96
CA VAL A 26 -1.60 -6.69 12.81
C VAL A 26 -2.66 -6.64 11.70
N ALA A 27 -3.19 -5.48 11.42
CA ALA A 27 -4.10 -5.27 10.31
C ALA A 27 -3.23 -5.06 9.06
N LEU A 28 -2.91 -6.14 8.36
CA LEU A 28 -2.36 -6.05 7.02
C LEU A 28 -3.53 -5.86 6.06
N ALA A 29 -3.60 -4.71 5.39
CA ALA A 29 -4.63 -4.43 4.40
C ALA A 29 -4.38 -5.23 3.12
N GLN A 30 -5.46 -5.62 2.45
CA GLN A 30 -5.38 -6.10 1.07
C GLN A 30 -4.90 -4.96 0.17
N THR A 31 -4.02 -5.28 -0.79
CA THR A 31 -3.43 -4.26 -1.64
C THR A 31 -4.20 -4.12 -2.95
N ASP A 32 -4.82 -2.98 -3.19
CA ASP A 32 -5.44 -2.59 -4.45
C ASP A 32 -4.43 -1.94 -5.41
N GLU A 33 -3.40 -1.32 -4.86
CA GLU A 33 -2.34 -0.61 -5.54
C GLU A 33 -0.97 -1.10 -5.05
N ILE A 34 -0.07 -1.45 -5.98
CA ILE A 34 1.33 -1.77 -5.69
C ILE A 34 2.19 -0.83 -6.53
N GLN A 35 2.55 0.33 -5.95
CA GLN A 35 3.27 1.38 -6.65
C GLN A 35 4.22 2.14 -5.71
N VAL A 36 5.41 2.46 -6.20
CA VAL A 36 6.30 3.47 -5.60
C VAL A 36 6.08 4.79 -6.33
N TYR A 37 5.68 5.82 -5.60
CA TYR A 37 5.42 7.15 -6.17
C TYR A 37 6.74 7.87 -6.47
N ASP A 38 6.85 8.38 -7.69
CA ASP A 38 8.05 9.03 -8.25
C ASP A 38 7.91 10.56 -8.41
N ALA A 39 6.83 11.14 -7.85
CA ALA A 39 6.48 12.55 -7.99
C ALA A 39 6.19 13.01 -9.44
N GLU A 40 5.99 12.11 -10.39
CA GLU A 40 5.36 12.47 -11.67
C GLU A 40 3.86 12.68 -11.44
N ILE A 41 3.30 13.79 -11.92
CA ILE A 41 1.88 14.12 -11.84
C ILE A 41 1.32 14.48 -13.22
N ALA A 42 0.02 14.42 -13.39
CA ALA A 42 -0.64 14.89 -14.60
C ALA A 42 -0.39 16.41 -14.80
N ASP A 43 -0.16 16.83 -16.04
CA ASP A 43 -0.01 18.24 -16.39
C ASP A 43 -1.25 19.04 -15.97
N GLN A 44 -1.07 20.33 -15.65
CA GLN A 44 -2.17 21.20 -15.25
C GLN A 44 -3.34 21.19 -16.25
N GLY A 45 -4.54 20.85 -15.77
CA GLY A 45 -5.77 20.74 -16.54
C GLY A 45 -5.93 19.40 -17.30
N ILE A 46 -5.03 18.46 -17.09
CA ILE A 46 -5.11 17.11 -17.68
C ILE A 46 -5.76 16.15 -16.67
N PHE A 47 -6.66 15.32 -17.21
CA PHE A 47 -7.18 14.13 -16.54
C PHE A 47 -6.37 12.92 -16.99
N ASN A 48 -5.84 12.18 -16.05
CA ASN A 48 -5.22 10.88 -16.26
C ASN A 48 -6.13 9.79 -15.65
N VAL A 49 -6.22 8.66 -16.31
CA VAL A 49 -6.85 7.45 -15.76
C VAL A 49 -5.82 6.36 -15.69
N MET A 50 -5.73 5.69 -14.54
CA MET A 50 -4.85 4.54 -14.34
C MET A 50 -5.65 3.35 -13.81
N LEU A 51 -5.44 2.20 -14.43
CA LEU A 51 -5.93 0.91 -13.96
C LEU A 51 -4.81 0.22 -13.21
N HIS A 52 -5.04 -0.09 -11.94
CA HIS A 52 -4.21 -0.97 -11.13
C HIS A 52 -4.85 -2.35 -11.07
N THR A 53 -4.07 -3.40 -11.29
CA THR A 53 -4.51 -4.80 -11.20
C THR A 53 -3.41 -5.66 -10.63
N ASN A 54 -3.75 -6.43 -9.60
CA ASN A 54 -2.84 -7.36 -8.94
C ASN A 54 -3.44 -8.76 -8.96
N PHE A 55 -2.63 -9.77 -9.26
CA PHE A 55 -3.02 -11.16 -9.19
C PHE A 55 -2.04 -11.92 -8.29
N THR A 56 -2.56 -12.58 -7.25
CA THR A 56 -1.77 -13.33 -6.27
C THR A 56 -2.05 -14.83 -6.41
N PRO A 57 -1.38 -15.53 -7.34
CA PRO A 57 -1.61 -16.97 -7.55
C PRO A 57 -1.14 -17.83 -6.38
N SER A 58 -0.26 -17.33 -5.53
CA SER A 58 0.21 -18.00 -4.34
C SER A 58 0.39 -17.00 -3.21
N GLY A 59 -0.65 -16.83 -2.41
CA GLY A 59 -0.70 -15.91 -1.28
C GLY A 59 -0.87 -16.63 0.06
N ARG A 60 -1.02 -15.83 1.10
CA ARG A 60 -1.42 -16.31 2.43
C ARG A 60 -2.80 -16.96 2.34
N LYS A 61 -2.95 -18.08 3.04
CA LYS A 61 -4.20 -18.87 3.06
C LYS A 61 -5.11 -18.53 4.24
N PHE A 62 -4.85 -17.45 4.90
CA PHE A 62 -5.62 -16.90 6.00
C PHE A 62 -5.85 -15.39 5.79
N ALA A 63 -6.92 -14.88 6.31
CA ALA A 63 -7.20 -13.45 6.32
C ALA A 63 -6.47 -12.78 7.47
N ASP A 64 -6.09 -11.53 7.30
CA ASP A 64 -5.37 -10.74 8.31
C ASP A 64 -6.22 -10.46 9.55
N TYR A 65 -7.54 -10.50 9.40
CA TYR A 65 -8.51 -10.32 10.48
C TYR A 65 -9.79 -11.14 10.18
N PRO A 66 -10.61 -11.42 11.20
CA PRO A 66 -11.82 -12.22 11.02
C PRO A 66 -12.79 -11.59 10.02
N GLY A 67 -13.07 -12.29 8.92
CA GLY A 67 -13.97 -11.85 7.85
C GLY A 67 -13.30 -11.08 6.71
N GLY A 68 -11.99 -10.85 6.76
CA GLY A 68 -11.19 -10.30 5.69
C GLY A 68 -11.06 -11.22 4.47
N ILE A 69 -10.66 -10.66 3.34
CA ILE A 69 -10.36 -11.43 2.12
C ILE A 69 -9.06 -12.22 2.34
N ILE A 70 -9.03 -13.47 1.86
CA ILE A 70 -7.80 -14.26 1.79
C ILE A 70 -7.05 -13.88 0.50
N PRO A 71 -5.75 -13.52 0.58
CA PRO A 71 -4.96 -13.13 -0.58
C PRO A 71 -4.76 -14.25 -1.62
N ASN A 72 -4.69 -15.51 -1.15
CA ASN A 72 -4.43 -16.64 -2.05
C ASN A 72 -5.44 -16.73 -3.19
N HIS A 73 -4.95 -16.80 -4.43
CA HIS A 73 -5.72 -16.81 -5.68
C HIS A 73 -6.65 -15.59 -5.87
N SER A 74 -6.38 -14.46 -5.21
CA SER A 74 -7.17 -13.24 -5.39
C SER A 74 -6.70 -12.41 -6.59
N VAL A 75 -7.64 -11.70 -7.20
CA VAL A 75 -7.38 -10.60 -8.13
C VAL A 75 -7.97 -9.35 -7.50
N ASN A 76 -7.15 -8.32 -7.34
CA ASN A 76 -7.53 -7.05 -6.74
C ASN A 76 -7.13 -5.90 -7.66
N GLY A 77 -7.71 -4.74 -7.45
CA GLY A 77 -7.33 -3.55 -8.20
C GLY A 77 -8.22 -2.35 -7.95
N THR A 78 -7.90 -1.30 -8.65
CA THR A 78 -8.67 -0.05 -8.61
C THR A 78 -8.55 0.70 -9.93
N VAL A 79 -9.49 1.59 -10.18
CA VAL A 79 -9.36 2.63 -11.20
C VAL A 79 -9.06 3.95 -10.50
N GLU A 80 -7.92 4.51 -10.80
CA GLU A 80 -7.50 5.82 -10.33
C GLU A 80 -7.83 6.88 -11.40
N TRP A 81 -8.45 7.97 -10.96
CA TRP A 81 -8.77 9.17 -11.73
C TRP A 81 -7.96 10.31 -11.16
N ALA A 82 -6.94 10.76 -11.87
CA ALA A 82 -6.08 11.86 -11.43
C ALA A 82 -6.35 13.12 -12.24
N TYR A 83 -6.26 14.29 -11.60
CA TYR A 83 -6.42 15.60 -12.22
C TYR A 83 -5.30 16.55 -11.80
N GLY A 84 -4.51 17.01 -12.76
CA GLY A 84 -3.48 18.01 -12.53
C GLY A 84 -4.10 19.38 -12.24
N VAL A 85 -4.13 19.79 -10.98
CA VAL A 85 -4.67 21.09 -10.55
C VAL A 85 -3.67 22.22 -10.81
N LYS A 86 -2.40 21.94 -10.49
CA LYS A 86 -1.24 22.81 -10.69
C LYS A 86 -0.03 21.96 -11.08
N ASP A 87 1.08 22.58 -11.45
CA ASP A 87 2.35 21.92 -11.71
C ASP A 87 3.04 21.31 -10.48
N TRP A 88 2.42 21.46 -9.30
CA TRP A 88 2.86 20.94 -8.01
C TRP A 88 1.76 20.24 -7.21
N TRP A 89 0.54 20.13 -7.76
CA TRP A 89 -0.62 19.59 -7.06
C TRP A 89 -1.52 18.79 -7.99
N GLU A 90 -1.76 17.54 -7.62
CA GLU A 90 -2.68 16.63 -8.28
C GLU A 90 -3.70 16.08 -7.29
N GLN A 91 -4.96 16.03 -7.69
CA GLN A 91 -6.03 15.33 -6.97
C GLN A 91 -6.28 13.97 -7.60
N GLY A 92 -6.49 12.95 -6.76
CA GLY A 92 -6.81 11.60 -7.21
C GLY A 92 -8.08 11.06 -6.54
N LEU A 93 -8.79 10.22 -7.30
CA LEU A 93 -9.93 9.43 -6.82
C LEU A 93 -9.72 7.98 -7.26
N TYR A 94 -9.69 7.05 -6.33
CA TYR A 94 -9.67 5.62 -6.58
C TYR A 94 -11.09 5.07 -6.45
N MET A 95 -11.74 4.82 -7.57
CA MET A 95 -13.11 4.32 -7.60
C MET A 95 -13.44 3.66 -8.95
N PRO A 96 -13.89 2.40 -8.93
CA PRO A 96 -14.04 1.55 -7.77
C PRO A 96 -12.72 0.93 -7.30
N VAL A 97 -12.58 0.67 -6.00
CA VAL A 97 -11.66 -0.35 -5.49
C VAL A 97 -12.41 -1.69 -5.57
N TRP A 98 -11.81 -2.72 -6.18
CA TRP A 98 -12.54 -3.94 -6.53
C TRP A 98 -11.68 -5.19 -6.43
N SER A 99 -12.35 -6.33 -6.17
CA SER A 99 -11.79 -7.66 -6.30
C SER A 99 -12.72 -8.45 -7.20
N PRO A 100 -12.39 -8.68 -8.48
CA PRO A 100 -13.26 -9.46 -9.37
C PRO A 100 -13.30 -10.93 -9.00
N TYR A 101 -12.31 -11.40 -8.26
CA TYR A 101 -12.25 -12.77 -7.77
C TYR A 101 -11.48 -12.87 -6.45
N SER A 102 -12.07 -13.58 -5.50
CA SER A 102 -11.43 -14.16 -4.33
C SER A 102 -12.11 -15.49 -4.00
N GLU A 103 -11.37 -16.45 -3.43
CA GLU A 103 -11.91 -17.79 -3.13
C GLU A 103 -13.12 -17.75 -2.20
N GLN A 104 -13.23 -16.77 -1.32
CA GLN A 104 -14.27 -16.68 -0.31
C GLN A 104 -15.52 -15.96 -0.78
N ARG A 105 -15.39 -14.95 -1.66
CA ARG A 105 -16.48 -14.02 -1.97
C ARG A 105 -16.85 -13.98 -3.44
N GLY A 106 -15.99 -14.52 -4.34
CA GLY A 106 -16.11 -14.20 -5.76
C GLY A 106 -15.82 -12.72 -5.98
N GLY A 107 -16.67 -12.00 -6.73
CA GLY A 107 -16.48 -10.58 -7.00
C GLY A 107 -17.01 -9.65 -5.90
N SER A 108 -16.30 -8.56 -5.63
CA SER A 108 -16.69 -7.54 -4.64
C SER A 108 -16.22 -6.13 -5.00
N LEU A 109 -16.98 -5.13 -4.54
CA LEU A 109 -16.53 -3.73 -4.47
C LEU A 109 -16.04 -3.47 -3.04
N ASN A 110 -14.88 -2.85 -2.90
CA ASN A 110 -14.15 -2.82 -1.64
C ASN A 110 -14.12 -1.45 -0.96
N GLY A 111 -14.51 -0.41 -1.69
CA GLY A 111 -14.51 0.95 -1.18
C GLY A 111 -14.08 1.97 -2.24
N PHE A 112 -13.62 3.11 -1.76
CA PHE A 112 -13.01 4.17 -2.57
C PHE A 112 -11.97 4.94 -1.75
N LYS A 113 -11.05 5.64 -2.45
CA LYS A 113 -10.06 6.50 -1.82
C LYS A 113 -10.04 7.86 -2.50
N ILE A 114 -9.69 8.89 -1.75
CA ILE A 114 -9.38 10.23 -2.25
C ILE A 114 -7.94 10.52 -1.91
N ARG A 115 -7.19 11.10 -2.84
CA ARG A 115 -5.81 11.50 -2.58
C ARG A 115 -5.50 12.94 -3.01
N GLU A 116 -4.56 13.53 -2.30
CA GLU A 116 -3.97 14.83 -2.59
C GLU A 116 -2.45 14.67 -2.67
N LEU A 117 -1.89 14.85 -3.86
CA LEU A 117 -0.47 14.70 -4.11
C LEU A 117 0.16 16.07 -4.36
N PHE A 118 1.12 16.43 -3.53
CA PHE A 118 1.91 17.64 -3.64
C PHE A 118 3.36 17.30 -3.95
N VAL A 119 3.91 17.90 -5.00
CA VAL A 119 5.27 17.56 -5.45
C VAL A 119 6.08 18.82 -5.73
N ARG A 120 7.40 18.67 -5.81
CA ARG A 120 8.24 19.69 -6.39
C ARG A 120 7.81 19.94 -7.84
N PRO A 121 7.53 21.21 -8.26
CA PRO A 121 7.19 21.50 -9.64
C PRO A 121 8.24 20.95 -10.60
N HIS A 122 7.81 20.33 -11.70
CA HIS A 122 8.69 19.72 -12.70
C HIS A 122 9.69 18.72 -12.09
N ALA A 123 9.24 17.86 -11.18
CA ALA A 123 10.08 16.89 -10.44
C ALA A 123 11.02 16.09 -11.36
N LYS A 124 10.51 15.66 -12.53
CA LYS A 124 11.26 14.91 -13.56
C LYS A 124 12.49 15.63 -14.16
N ASP A 125 12.53 16.97 -14.06
CA ASP A 125 13.61 17.79 -14.61
C ASP A 125 14.72 18.08 -13.60
N HIS A 126 14.55 17.62 -12.36
CA HIS A 126 15.47 17.85 -11.26
C HIS A 126 16.20 16.58 -10.82
N THR A 127 17.49 16.70 -10.51
CA THR A 127 18.26 15.58 -9.94
C THR A 127 17.71 15.13 -8.59
N PHE A 128 17.31 16.06 -7.73
CA PHE A 128 16.64 15.76 -6.45
C PHE A 128 15.20 16.20 -6.53
N PHE A 129 14.28 15.29 -6.22
CA PHE A 129 12.86 15.59 -6.17
C PHE A 129 12.23 15.08 -4.87
N TYR A 130 11.09 15.67 -4.55
CA TYR A 130 10.35 15.31 -3.34
C TYR A 130 8.86 15.63 -3.53
N GLY A 131 8.08 15.01 -2.68
CA GLY A 131 6.64 15.24 -2.62
C GLY A 131 6.04 14.64 -1.35
N VAL A 132 4.74 14.78 -1.23
CA VAL A 132 3.94 14.09 -0.22
C VAL A 132 2.57 13.80 -0.77
N ASN A 133 2.11 12.57 -0.59
CA ASN A 133 0.76 12.13 -0.88
C ASN A 133 -0.01 11.92 0.41
N PHE A 134 -1.27 12.32 0.41
CA PHE A 134 -2.23 12.07 1.48
C PHE A 134 -3.39 11.30 0.90
N GLU A 135 -3.70 10.14 1.46
CA GLU A 135 -4.87 9.34 1.10
C GLU A 135 -5.86 9.24 2.24
N PHE A 136 -7.12 9.31 1.89
CA PHE A 136 -8.24 9.03 2.77
C PHE A 136 -9.10 7.96 2.15
N SER A 137 -9.28 6.84 2.86
CA SER A 137 -9.96 5.65 2.38
C SER A 137 -11.24 5.40 3.14
N VAL A 138 -12.28 5.02 2.40
CA VAL A 138 -13.54 4.49 2.95
C VAL A 138 -13.66 3.03 2.50
N ASN A 139 -13.55 2.12 3.46
CA ASN A 139 -13.37 0.69 3.22
C ASN A 139 -14.60 -0.11 3.60
N TYR A 140 -14.88 -1.20 2.88
CA TYR A 140 -15.77 -2.25 3.35
C TYR A 140 -15.02 -3.20 4.30
N LYS A 141 -15.74 -3.71 5.30
CA LYS A 141 -15.17 -4.51 6.42
C LYS A 141 -14.46 -5.81 6.01
N TYR A 142 -14.68 -6.31 4.84
CA TYR A 142 -13.98 -7.49 4.33
C TYR A 142 -12.68 -7.13 3.57
N TRP A 143 -12.55 -5.84 3.20
CA TRP A 143 -11.35 -5.30 2.54
C TRP A 143 -10.34 -4.78 3.57
N GLU A 144 -10.83 -4.04 4.55
CA GLU A 144 -10.05 -3.46 5.62
C GLU A 144 -10.81 -3.57 6.94
N SER A 145 -10.11 -3.84 8.04
CA SER A 145 -10.72 -4.02 9.38
C SER A 145 -11.43 -2.75 9.85
N ARG A 146 -10.95 -1.60 9.44
CA ARG A 146 -11.50 -0.27 9.74
C ARG A 146 -12.20 0.33 8.54
N HIS A 147 -13.34 0.94 8.82
CA HIS A 147 -14.13 1.61 7.77
C HIS A 147 -13.42 2.84 7.19
N ILE A 148 -12.63 3.52 7.98
CA ILE A 148 -11.88 4.71 7.59
C ILE A 148 -10.41 4.52 7.96
N THR A 149 -9.54 4.74 6.97
CA THR A 149 -8.09 4.73 7.10
C THR A 149 -7.48 5.90 6.34
N SER A 150 -6.25 6.23 6.64
CA SER A 150 -5.49 7.23 5.88
C SER A 150 -4.02 6.82 5.77
N GLU A 151 -3.40 7.27 4.69
CA GLU A 151 -1.98 7.12 4.42
C GLU A 151 -1.33 8.50 4.27
N ILE A 152 -0.13 8.65 4.80
CA ILE A 152 0.78 9.74 4.48
C ILE A 152 2.00 9.13 3.83
N ARG A 153 2.27 9.48 2.57
CA ARG A 153 3.36 8.93 1.75
C ARG A 153 4.31 10.06 1.33
N PRO A 154 5.35 10.36 2.10
CA PRO A 154 6.43 11.21 1.62
C PRO A 154 7.13 10.55 0.43
N ILE A 155 7.61 11.37 -0.50
CA ILE A 155 8.34 10.95 -1.70
C ILE A 155 9.69 11.63 -1.65
N ILE A 156 10.77 10.86 -1.77
CA ILE A 156 12.14 11.36 -1.81
C ILE A 156 12.84 10.61 -2.94
N GLY A 157 13.39 11.32 -3.92
CA GLY A 157 14.01 10.65 -5.04
C GLY A 157 15.18 11.41 -5.66
N LEU A 158 16.00 10.66 -6.40
CA LEU A 158 17.16 11.11 -7.13
C LEU A 158 17.12 10.58 -8.57
N HIS A 159 17.21 11.48 -9.55
CA HIS A 159 17.48 11.16 -10.95
C HIS A 159 18.99 11.24 -11.23
N LEU A 160 19.66 10.09 -11.28
CA LEU A 160 21.10 9.93 -11.50
C LEU A 160 21.35 9.18 -12.82
N LYS A 161 20.92 9.73 -13.93
CA LYS A 161 20.92 9.05 -15.24
C LYS A 161 22.10 8.09 -15.44
N PRO A 162 21.84 6.82 -15.78
CA PRO A 162 20.54 6.24 -16.15
C PRO A 162 19.69 5.72 -14.98
N TRP A 163 20.07 5.98 -13.74
CA TRP A 163 19.44 5.46 -12.53
C TRP A 163 18.45 6.44 -11.92
N ASP A 164 17.34 5.89 -11.40
CA ASP A 164 16.42 6.58 -10.51
C ASP A 164 16.34 5.81 -9.19
N ILE A 165 16.48 6.53 -8.09
CA ILE A 165 16.41 5.97 -6.74
C ILE A 165 15.33 6.69 -5.98
N ILE A 166 14.33 5.97 -5.47
CA ILE A 166 13.13 6.54 -4.86
C ILE A 166 12.84 5.82 -3.55
N VAL A 167 12.47 6.58 -2.54
CA VAL A 167 12.01 6.08 -1.24
C VAL A 167 10.71 6.78 -0.87
N ASN A 168 9.71 5.98 -0.52
CA ASN A 168 8.45 6.43 0.07
C ASN A 168 8.39 5.91 1.53
N PRO A 169 8.75 6.71 2.54
CA PRO A 169 8.61 6.33 3.95
C PRO A 169 7.16 6.52 4.40
N ILE A 170 6.32 5.56 4.05
CA ILE A 170 4.87 5.60 4.23
C ILE A 170 4.50 5.38 5.70
N VAL A 171 3.46 6.09 6.14
CA VAL A 171 2.85 5.92 7.46
C VAL A 171 1.34 5.81 7.29
N ASP A 172 0.79 4.71 7.80
CA ASP A 172 -0.65 4.42 7.77
C ASP A 172 -1.31 4.61 9.12
N THR A 173 -2.60 4.91 9.11
CA THR A 173 -3.42 5.05 10.30
C THR A 173 -4.85 4.56 10.10
N ASP A 174 -5.32 3.79 11.08
CA ASP A 174 -6.73 3.44 11.28
C ASP A 174 -7.42 4.33 12.33
N TYR A 175 -6.74 5.42 12.73
CA TYR A 175 -7.15 6.38 13.75
C TYR A 175 -7.30 5.81 15.17
N ALA A 176 -6.85 4.58 15.42
CA ALA A 176 -6.88 3.98 16.74
C ALA A 176 -5.54 4.19 17.49
N GLY A 177 -5.62 4.43 18.80
CA GLY A 177 -4.47 4.37 19.70
C GLY A 177 -3.45 5.54 19.62
N GLY A 178 -3.72 6.57 18.81
CA GLY A 178 -2.89 7.77 18.71
C GLY A 178 -1.56 7.57 17.95
N PRO A 179 -0.63 8.57 17.95
CA PRO A 179 0.54 8.57 17.06
C PRO A 179 1.50 7.38 17.17
N GLY A 180 1.53 6.71 18.34
CA GLY A 180 2.38 5.53 18.52
C GLY A 180 1.87 4.27 17.80
N ASN A 181 0.63 4.29 17.34
CA ASN A 181 -0.01 3.21 16.60
C ASN A 181 -0.04 3.45 15.09
N LEU A 182 0.61 4.51 14.60
CA LEU A 182 0.88 4.67 13.18
C LEU A 182 1.72 3.49 12.70
N GLU A 183 1.36 2.89 11.58
CA GLU A 183 2.08 1.78 10.97
C GLU A 183 3.13 2.30 9.98
N PHE A 184 4.31 1.72 9.99
CA PHE A 184 5.41 2.11 9.11
C PHE A 184 5.54 1.11 7.97
N VAL A 185 5.15 1.54 6.77
CA VAL A 185 5.01 0.68 5.57
C VAL A 185 5.82 1.20 4.38
N PRO A 186 7.15 1.39 4.51
CA PRO A 186 7.96 2.01 3.47
C PRO A 186 8.02 1.19 2.18
N ALA A 187 8.10 1.92 1.06
CA ALA A 187 8.37 1.36 -0.25
C ALA A 187 9.61 2.03 -0.87
N THR A 188 10.36 1.27 -1.65
CA THR A 188 11.56 1.77 -2.34
C THR A 188 11.61 1.26 -3.78
N ARG A 189 12.25 2.04 -4.67
CA ARG A 189 12.46 1.69 -6.06
C ARG A 189 13.84 2.12 -6.52
N VAL A 190 14.53 1.22 -7.21
CA VAL A 190 15.75 1.53 -7.95
C VAL A 190 15.51 1.12 -9.40
N ALA A 191 15.41 2.11 -10.29
CA ALA A 191 15.16 1.90 -11.71
C ALA A 191 16.41 2.18 -12.54
N TYR A 192 16.54 1.47 -13.64
CA TYR A 192 17.52 1.70 -14.69
C TYR A 192 16.79 2.01 -16.00
N ASN A 193 16.95 3.24 -16.49
CA ASN A 193 16.37 3.71 -17.73
C ASN A 193 17.20 3.19 -18.91
N LEU A 194 16.62 2.25 -19.69
CA LEU A 194 17.22 1.68 -20.88
C LEU A 194 17.26 2.70 -22.01
N ASP A 195 16.20 3.46 -22.14
CA ASP A 195 16.00 4.59 -23.03
C ASP A 195 14.88 5.52 -22.50
N ASP A 196 14.42 6.48 -23.32
CA ASP A 196 13.35 7.41 -22.94
C ASP A 196 11.97 6.76 -22.78
N LYS A 197 11.82 5.48 -23.12
CA LYS A 197 10.55 4.76 -23.10
C LYS A 197 10.54 3.54 -22.19
N TRP A 198 11.69 2.93 -21.97
CA TRP A 198 11.79 1.68 -21.26
C TRP A 198 12.66 1.82 -20.03
N ALA A 199 12.17 1.32 -18.91
CA ALA A 199 12.95 1.14 -17.71
C ALA A 199 12.72 -0.27 -17.13
N VAL A 200 13.71 -0.75 -16.38
CA VAL A 200 13.60 -1.93 -15.52
C VAL A 200 13.89 -1.49 -14.10
N ALA A 201 13.15 -2.02 -13.13
CA ALA A 201 13.38 -1.64 -11.74
C ALA A 201 13.29 -2.80 -10.77
N ALA A 202 13.98 -2.64 -9.64
CA ALA A 202 13.78 -3.42 -8.44
C ALA A 202 13.02 -2.56 -7.42
N GLU A 203 11.99 -3.14 -6.80
CA GLU A 203 11.20 -2.48 -5.77
C GLU A 203 11.15 -3.33 -4.51
N THR A 204 10.93 -2.69 -3.37
CA THR A 204 10.61 -3.37 -2.12
C THR A 204 9.41 -2.71 -1.46
N TYR A 205 8.56 -3.55 -0.88
CA TYR A 205 7.43 -3.12 -0.07
C TYR A 205 7.53 -3.82 1.27
N SER A 206 7.38 -3.05 2.33
CA SER A 206 7.57 -3.53 3.69
C SER A 206 6.46 -3.04 4.60
N ASP A 207 6.07 -3.85 5.58
CA ASP A 207 5.31 -3.42 6.74
C ASP A 207 6.08 -3.85 7.98
N PHE A 208 6.57 -2.86 8.72
CA PHE A 208 7.32 -3.08 9.95
C PHE A 208 6.43 -3.17 11.19
N GLY A 209 5.14 -2.88 11.05
CA GLY A 209 4.20 -2.71 12.15
C GLY A 209 4.21 -1.30 12.72
N THR A 210 3.72 -1.12 13.95
CA THR A 210 3.53 0.21 14.52
C THR A 210 4.84 0.90 14.90
N LEU A 211 4.88 2.24 14.80
CA LEU A 211 6.06 3.04 15.21
C LEU A 211 6.45 2.83 16.67
N ARG A 212 5.50 2.45 17.53
CA ARG A 212 5.78 2.14 18.94
C ARG A 212 6.47 0.80 19.12
N HIS A 213 6.15 -0.17 18.24
CA HIS A 213 6.65 -1.54 18.36
C HIS A 213 6.70 -2.20 16.99
N PHE A 214 7.89 -2.28 16.41
CA PHE A 214 8.09 -3.02 15.17
C PHE A 214 7.94 -4.51 15.41
N ASN A 215 7.27 -5.17 14.47
CA ASN A 215 7.15 -6.62 14.46
C ASN A 215 8.54 -7.29 14.36
N SER A 216 8.66 -8.51 14.85
CA SER A 216 9.84 -9.32 14.58
C SER A 216 10.02 -9.53 13.08
N ALA A 217 11.24 -9.65 12.60
CA ALA A 217 11.53 -9.76 11.15
C ALA A 217 10.76 -10.89 10.44
N HIS A 218 10.42 -11.97 11.16
CA HIS A 218 9.62 -13.07 10.63
C HIS A 218 8.13 -12.69 10.41
N ASN A 219 7.62 -11.79 11.25
CA ASN A 219 6.22 -11.35 11.26
C ASN A 219 6.01 -9.97 10.60
N GLN A 220 7.01 -9.45 9.91
CA GLN A 220 6.88 -8.29 9.05
C GLN A 220 6.39 -8.74 7.67
N PHE A 221 5.60 -7.91 6.99
CA PHE A 221 5.40 -8.07 5.56
C PHE A 221 6.65 -7.58 4.83
N GLN A 222 7.17 -8.38 3.90
CA GLN A 222 8.37 -8.03 3.13
C GLN A 222 8.29 -8.65 1.74
N GLU A 223 8.22 -7.83 0.71
CA GLU A 223 8.20 -8.26 -0.69
C GLU A 223 9.28 -7.57 -1.52
N GLY A 224 9.90 -8.33 -2.39
CA GLY A 224 10.79 -7.83 -3.44
C GLY A 224 10.16 -8.01 -4.82
N TRP A 225 10.31 -7.00 -5.68
CA TRP A 225 9.69 -6.94 -7.00
C TRP A 225 10.70 -6.66 -8.08
N LEU A 226 10.45 -7.22 -9.27
CA LEU A 226 11.08 -6.81 -10.52
C LEU A 226 9.99 -6.27 -11.43
N THR A 227 10.20 -5.07 -11.97
CA THR A 227 9.24 -4.37 -12.82
C THR A 227 9.85 -3.93 -14.13
N ILE A 228 8.99 -3.76 -15.12
CA ILE A 228 9.30 -3.20 -16.43
C ILE A 228 8.28 -2.11 -16.72
N ASP A 229 8.78 -0.93 -17.09
CA ASP A 229 7.96 0.21 -17.49
C ASP A 229 8.06 0.45 -18.98
N HIS A 230 6.96 0.85 -19.57
CA HIS A 230 6.90 1.35 -20.94
C HIS A 230 6.11 2.65 -21.01
N LYS A 231 6.80 3.74 -21.33
CA LYS A 231 6.18 5.05 -21.63
C LYS A 231 5.79 5.10 -23.11
N GLY A 232 4.51 4.83 -23.39
CA GLY A 232 3.97 4.81 -24.75
C GLY A 232 3.47 6.18 -25.21
N LYS A 233 3.09 6.29 -26.47
CA LYS A 233 2.51 7.52 -27.03
C LYS A 233 1.05 7.75 -26.59
N VAL A 234 0.34 6.69 -26.27
CA VAL A 234 -1.12 6.68 -25.96
C VAL A 234 -1.38 6.14 -24.59
N ILE A 235 -0.68 5.08 -24.19
CA ILE A 235 -0.79 4.43 -22.89
C ILE A 235 0.60 4.22 -22.31
N ASN A 236 0.72 4.33 -21.00
CA ASN A 236 1.87 3.88 -20.25
C ASN A 236 1.53 2.56 -19.58
N ILE A 237 2.51 1.69 -19.44
CA ILE A 237 2.35 0.38 -18.82
C ILE A 237 3.49 0.18 -17.82
N GLU A 238 3.15 -0.26 -16.61
CA GLU A 238 4.08 -0.85 -15.68
C GLU A 238 3.58 -2.27 -15.36
N THR A 239 4.48 -3.24 -15.39
CA THR A 239 4.14 -4.61 -15.00
C THR A 239 5.29 -5.21 -14.22
N GLY A 240 4.98 -6.13 -13.33
CA GLY A 240 6.01 -6.73 -12.50
C GLY A 240 5.58 -8.02 -11.83
N VAL A 241 6.57 -8.68 -11.25
CA VAL A 241 6.44 -9.87 -10.43
C VAL A 241 7.09 -9.65 -9.08
N GLY A 242 6.35 -9.94 -8.03
CA GLY A 242 6.75 -9.82 -6.63
C GLY A 242 6.81 -11.17 -5.94
N VAL A 243 7.78 -11.31 -5.05
CA VAL A 243 7.95 -12.47 -4.19
C VAL A 243 8.09 -12.03 -2.74
N GLY A 244 7.29 -12.67 -1.87
CA GLY A 244 7.38 -12.45 -0.44
C GLY A 244 8.30 -13.48 0.22
N TYR A 245 9.12 -13.01 1.16
CA TYR A 245 10.15 -13.82 1.81
C TYR A 245 9.98 -13.97 3.33
N THR A 246 8.87 -13.47 3.88
CA THR A 246 8.50 -13.62 5.28
C THR A 246 7.23 -14.48 5.44
N ALA A 247 6.81 -14.74 6.68
CA ALA A 247 5.59 -15.51 6.95
C ALA A 247 4.32 -14.73 6.60
N GLU A 248 4.34 -13.41 6.79
CA GLU A 248 3.21 -12.51 6.57
C GLU A 248 3.14 -11.97 5.13
N SER A 249 4.03 -12.43 4.23
CA SER A 249 4.06 -11.99 2.83
C SER A 249 3.43 -13.01 1.89
N ASP A 250 2.81 -12.51 0.84
CA ASP A 250 2.33 -13.33 -0.27
C ASP A 250 3.51 -13.90 -1.06
N LYS A 251 3.45 -15.17 -1.45
CA LYS A 251 4.61 -15.86 -2.03
C LYS A 251 4.89 -15.46 -3.46
N LEU A 252 3.85 -15.14 -4.21
CA LEU A 252 3.96 -14.73 -5.60
C LEU A 252 2.78 -13.83 -5.96
N THR A 253 3.09 -12.63 -6.45
CA THR A 253 2.09 -11.67 -6.93
C THR A 253 2.56 -11.07 -8.25
N PHE A 254 1.64 -10.83 -9.16
CA PHE A 254 1.84 -10.08 -10.39
C PHE A 254 1.12 -8.76 -10.31
N LYS A 255 1.71 -7.68 -10.83
CA LYS A 255 1.03 -6.39 -10.99
C LYS A 255 1.00 -5.96 -12.45
N LEU A 256 -0.06 -5.25 -12.81
CA LEU A 256 -0.21 -4.54 -14.07
C LEU A 256 -0.84 -3.18 -13.80
N MET A 257 -0.17 -2.13 -14.24
CA MET A 257 -0.68 -0.77 -14.24
C MET A 257 -0.72 -0.27 -15.68
N VAL A 258 -1.85 0.33 -16.06
CA VAL A 258 -2.03 0.91 -17.39
C VAL A 258 -2.61 2.31 -17.22
N SER A 259 -1.89 3.32 -17.66
CA SER A 259 -2.34 4.71 -17.54
C SER A 259 -2.45 5.43 -18.88
N ARG A 260 -3.30 6.47 -18.89
CA ARG A 260 -3.55 7.28 -20.07
C ARG A 260 -4.11 8.64 -19.69
N ASP A 261 -3.65 9.69 -20.39
CA ASP A 261 -4.32 10.98 -20.39
C ASP A 261 -5.58 10.92 -21.25
N ILE A 262 -6.72 11.39 -20.68
CA ILE A 262 -8.03 11.38 -21.36
C ILE A 262 -8.18 12.60 -22.28
N ASN A 263 -7.67 13.76 -21.83
CA ASN A 263 -7.74 15.03 -22.54
C ASN A 263 -6.35 15.64 -22.80
N PRO A 264 -5.44 14.93 -23.46
CA PRO A 264 -4.08 15.43 -23.70
C PRO A 264 -4.14 16.76 -24.45
N LYS A 265 -3.28 17.71 -24.04
CA LYS A 265 -3.14 18.98 -24.78
C LYS A 265 -2.72 18.67 -26.21
N SER A 266 -3.42 19.24 -27.19
CA SER A 266 -2.95 19.18 -28.59
C SER A 266 -1.54 19.78 -28.64
N LYS A 267 -0.56 19.02 -29.15
CA LYS A 267 0.76 19.59 -29.39
C LYS A 267 0.59 20.76 -30.37
N PRO A 268 1.19 21.92 -30.08
CA PRO A 268 1.17 23.08 -30.97
C PRO A 268 1.82 22.78 -32.32
#